data_a02a85a388a6ec21d9d11e8c965f368d
#
_entry.id   a02a85a388a6ec21d9d11e8c965f368d
#
_cell.length_a   1.000
_cell.length_b   1.000
_cell.length_c   1.000
_cell.angle_alpha   90.00
_cell.angle_beta   90.00
_cell.angle_gamma   90.00
#
_symmetry.space_group_name_H-M   'P 1'
#
loop_
_entity.id
_entity.type
_entity.pdbx_description
1 polymer ?
#
loop_
_entity_poly.entity_id
_entity_poly.type
_entity_poly.pdbx_seq_one_letter_code
_entity_poly.pdbx_strand_id
1 'polypeptide(L)'
;KNSNRLYPCFETEEELALKKKSLLSSGKPPIYDRSSFNLSKDEIDKKISSGLKPHWRFKLDEKIITWNDLIKGKVSFDTKNLSDPVLIREDGSLLYHLPSVIDDIQENISHIIRGEDHISNTAYHIQIFEAFGSTIPEFAHHPFLTDDQGKGFSKRLGSLSIDSFKNEGFENIALLNYLLFIGSSKNIEPIKNLKDIIDKFEIKSISNSSAKFSKE
;
A
#
# COMPACT_ATOMS: atom_id res chain seq x y z
N LYS A 1 -0.52 -10.42 -19.85
CA LYS A 1 -1.29 -11.61 -20.29
C LYS A 1 -0.40 -12.83 -20.53
N ASN A 2 0.87 -12.64 -20.93
CA ASN A 2 1.74 -13.75 -21.32
C ASN A 2 2.28 -14.60 -20.14
N SER A 3 2.14 -14.14 -18.90
CA SER A 3 2.65 -14.85 -17.70
C SER A 3 1.64 -15.78 -17.04
N ASN A 4 0.42 -15.91 -17.56
CA ASN A 4 -0.71 -16.65 -16.95
C ASN A 4 -0.99 -16.28 -15.47
N ARG A 5 -0.57 -15.09 -15.03
CA ARG A 5 -0.78 -14.64 -13.65
C ARG A 5 -2.07 -13.84 -13.45
N LEU A 6 -2.75 -13.44 -14.52
CA LEU A 6 -4.03 -12.76 -14.47
C LEU A 6 -5.13 -13.75 -14.88
N TYR A 7 -6.11 -13.99 -14.02
CA TYR A 7 -7.20 -14.94 -14.26
C TYR A 7 -8.57 -14.34 -13.95
N PRO A 8 -9.62 -14.72 -14.69
CA PRO A 8 -10.97 -14.21 -14.50
C PRO A 8 -11.65 -14.87 -13.31
N CYS A 9 -12.40 -14.08 -12.56
CA CYS A 9 -13.22 -14.51 -11.43
C CYS A 9 -14.65 -14.01 -11.64
N PHE A 10 -15.64 -14.82 -11.25
CA PHE A 10 -17.05 -14.55 -11.49
C PHE A 10 -17.89 -14.55 -10.22
N GLU A 11 -17.27 -14.70 -9.04
CA GLU A 11 -17.96 -14.66 -7.76
C GLU A 11 -18.45 -13.26 -7.45
N THR A 12 -19.68 -13.15 -6.99
CA THR A 12 -20.26 -11.90 -6.53
C THR A 12 -19.67 -11.46 -5.19
N GLU A 13 -19.86 -10.19 -4.83
CA GLU A 13 -19.45 -9.68 -3.51
C GLU A 13 -20.13 -10.45 -2.37
N GLU A 14 -21.40 -10.86 -2.56
CA GLU A 14 -22.17 -11.62 -1.58
C GLU A 14 -21.59 -13.03 -1.38
N GLU A 15 -21.25 -13.72 -2.48
CA GLU A 15 -20.61 -15.04 -2.43
C GLU A 15 -19.25 -14.98 -1.74
N LEU A 16 -18.45 -13.97 -2.05
CA LEU A 16 -17.14 -13.74 -1.42
C LEU A 16 -17.29 -13.41 0.08
N ALA A 17 -18.31 -12.61 0.45
CA ALA A 17 -18.59 -12.29 1.84
C ALA A 17 -19.03 -13.53 2.64
N LEU A 18 -19.87 -14.41 2.05
CA LEU A 18 -20.27 -15.68 2.66
C LEU A 18 -19.08 -16.62 2.85
N LYS A 19 -18.23 -16.78 1.83
CA LYS A 19 -16.99 -17.58 1.94
C LYS A 19 -16.08 -17.06 3.05
N LYS A 20 -15.88 -15.74 3.10
CA LYS A 20 -15.08 -15.08 4.15
C LYS A 20 -15.66 -15.35 5.55
N LYS A 21 -16.98 -15.21 5.73
CA LYS A 21 -17.66 -15.48 7.00
C LYS A 21 -17.51 -16.94 7.43
N SER A 22 -17.66 -17.88 6.50
CA SER A 22 -17.48 -19.32 6.75
C SER A 22 -16.06 -19.67 7.20
N LEU A 23 -15.04 -19.09 6.56
CA LEU A 23 -13.64 -19.28 6.96
C LEU A 23 -13.38 -18.74 8.37
N LEU A 24 -13.83 -17.52 8.66
CA LEU A 24 -13.67 -16.90 9.97
C LEU A 24 -14.38 -17.68 11.08
N SER A 25 -15.61 -18.18 10.83
CA SER A 25 -16.35 -19.01 11.79
C SER A 25 -15.67 -20.36 12.07
N SER A 26 -14.85 -20.85 11.12
CA SER A 26 -14.06 -22.06 11.25
C SER A 26 -12.65 -21.81 11.82
N GLY A 27 -12.35 -20.60 12.28
CA GLY A 27 -11.02 -20.20 12.78
C GLY A 27 -9.93 -20.16 11.73
N LYS A 28 -10.30 -20.13 10.44
CA LYS A 28 -9.35 -20.05 9.32
C LYS A 28 -9.18 -18.62 8.83
N PRO A 29 -7.98 -18.25 8.35
CA PRO A 29 -7.78 -16.95 7.75
C PRO A 29 -8.67 -16.79 6.49
N PRO A 30 -9.24 -15.60 6.24
CA PRO A 30 -10.16 -15.36 5.15
C PRO A 30 -9.42 -15.17 3.80
N ILE A 31 -8.68 -16.17 3.40
CA ILE A 31 -7.90 -16.18 2.16
C ILE A 31 -8.78 -16.72 1.03
N TYR A 32 -8.70 -16.07 -0.14
CA TYR A 32 -9.42 -16.52 -1.33
C TYR A 32 -8.92 -17.88 -1.80
N ASP A 33 -9.84 -18.81 -2.00
CA ASP A 33 -9.59 -20.24 -2.28
C ASP A 33 -9.16 -20.55 -3.72
N ARG A 34 -8.99 -19.53 -4.56
CA ARG A 34 -8.64 -19.66 -5.99
C ARG A 34 -9.62 -20.55 -6.79
N SER A 35 -10.88 -20.63 -6.34
CA SER A 35 -11.88 -21.48 -7.01
C SER A 35 -12.01 -21.17 -8.51
N SER A 36 -11.99 -19.88 -8.89
CA SER A 36 -12.05 -19.48 -10.30
C SER A 36 -10.77 -19.73 -11.09
N PHE A 37 -9.61 -19.89 -10.43
CA PHE A 37 -8.34 -20.18 -11.13
C PHE A 37 -8.37 -21.57 -11.83
N ASN A 38 -9.15 -22.50 -11.30
CA ASN A 38 -9.25 -23.87 -11.79
C ASN A 38 -10.33 -24.06 -12.87
N LEU A 39 -11.03 -22.99 -13.26
CA LEU A 39 -12.02 -23.06 -14.34
C LEU A 39 -11.36 -23.38 -15.69
N SER A 40 -11.93 -24.31 -16.42
CA SER A 40 -11.54 -24.60 -17.79
C SER A 40 -11.92 -23.45 -18.73
N LYS A 41 -11.27 -23.39 -19.87
CA LYS A 41 -11.59 -22.38 -20.89
C LYS A 41 -13.07 -22.43 -21.30
N ASP A 42 -13.63 -23.65 -21.46
CA ASP A 42 -15.04 -23.83 -21.84
C ASP A 42 -16.01 -23.31 -20.78
N GLU A 43 -15.67 -23.47 -19.48
CA GLU A 43 -16.46 -22.92 -18.38
C GLU A 43 -16.40 -21.39 -18.33
N ILE A 44 -15.21 -20.82 -18.58
CA ILE A 44 -15.03 -19.37 -18.68
C ILE A 44 -15.85 -18.81 -19.85
N ASP A 45 -15.74 -19.42 -21.04
CA ASP A 45 -16.44 -18.99 -22.25
C ASP A 45 -17.97 -19.10 -22.07
N LYS A 46 -18.46 -20.16 -21.41
CA LYS A 46 -19.89 -20.31 -21.05
C LYS A 46 -20.37 -19.19 -20.12
N LYS A 47 -19.60 -18.86 -19.10
CA LYS A 47 -19.96 -17.79 -18.16
C LYS A 47 -20.02 -16.43 -18.88
N ILE A 48 -19.04 -16.13 -19.71
CA ILE A 48 -19.01 -14.88 -20.50
C ILE A 48 -20.19 -14.85 -21.50
N SER A 49 -20.47 -15.95 -22.19
CA SER A 49 -21.60 -16.05 -23.13
C SER A 49 -22.96 -15.93 -22.46
N SER A 50 -23.06 -16.26 -21.17
CA SER A 50 -24.28 -16.03 -20.37
C SER A 50 -24.43 -14.58 -19.88
N GLY A 51 -23.51 -13.69 -20.26
CA GLY A 51 -23.54 -12.26 -19.90
C GLY A 51 -22.83 -11.89 -18.63
N LEU A 52 -22.17 -12.83 -17.95
CA LEU A 52 -21.37 -12.55 -16.77
C LEU A 52 -20.08 -11.83 -17.15
N LYS A 53 -19.78 -10.75 -16.45
CA LYS A 53 -18.52 -10.01 -16.60
C LYS A 53 -17.57 -10.44 -15.51
N PRO A 54 -16.33 -10.86 -15.85
CA PRO A 54 -15.36 -11.23 -14.83
C PRO A 54 -14.70 -9.98 -14.21
N HIS A 55 -14.41 -10.08 -12.93
CA HIS A 55 -13.32 -9.32 -12.34
C HIS A 55 -12.02 -10.13 -12.47
N TRP A 56 -10.86 -9.47 -12.43
CA TRP A 56 -9.60 -10.14 -12.70
C TRP A 56 -8.71 -10.09 -11.46
N ARG A 57 -8.23 -11.27 -11.05
CA ARG A 57 -7.27 -11.43 -9.96
C ARG A 57 -5.87 -11.73 -10.47
N PHE A 58 -4.89 -11.27 -9.71
CA PHE A 58 -3.49 -11.58 -9.95
C PHE A 58 -3.09 -12.75 -9.05
N LYS A 59 -2.68 -13.85 -9.67
CA LYS A 59 -2.19 -15.03 -8.97
C LYS A 59 -0.86 -14.74 -8.30
N LEU A 60 -0.81 -14.81 -6.99
CA LEU A 60 0.42 -14.73 -6.22
C LEU A 60 1.17 -16.06 -6.28
N ASP A 61 2.49 -16.00 -6.45
CA ASP A 61 3.35 -17.14 -6.16
C ASP A 61 3.44 -17.31 -4.66
N GLU A 62 3.29 -18.54 -4.19
CA GLU A 62 3.38 -18.88 -2.77
C GLU A 62 4.85 -18.97 -2.36
N LYS A 63 5.38 -17.86 -1.88
CA LYS A 63 6.77 -17.74 -1.45
C LYS A 63 6.90 -16.72 -0.32
N ILE A 64 8.02 -16.74 0.38
CA ILE A 64 8.38 -15.66 1.31
C ILE A 64 8.96 -14.51 0.49
N ILE A 65 8.29 -13.37 0.52
CA ILE A 65 8.80 -12.11 -0.02
C ILE A 65 9.53 -11.37 1.08
N THR A 66 10.78 -11.01 0.81
CA THR A 66 11.62 -10.25 1.75
C THR A 66 12.20 -9.04 1.04
N TRP A 67 12.15 -7.89 1.71
CA TRP A 67 12.85 -6.68 1.26
C TRP A 67 13.51 -5.97 2.44
N ASN A 68 14.42 -5.07 2.14
CA ASN A 68 15.03 -4.20 3.14
C ASN A 68 14.35 -2.83 3.05
N ASP A 69 13.45 -2.56 3.99
CA ASP A 69 12.78 -1.27 4.08
C ASP A 69 13.71 -0.23 4.68
N LEU A 70 13.78 0.96 4.10
CA LEU A 70 14.73 1.98 4.51
C LEU A 70 14.48 2.53 5.93
N ILE A 71 13.25 2.36 6.46
CA ILE A 71 12.84 2.78 7.80
C ILE A 71 12.66 1.58 8.71
N LYS A 72 11.89 0.57 8.26
CA LYS A 72 11.52 -0.59 9.10
C LYS A 72 12.60 -1.69 9.13
N GLY A 73 13.64 -1.58 8.30
CA GLY A 73 14.66 -2.63 8.16
C GLY A 73 14.15 -3.85 7.41
N LYS A 74 14.59 -5.03 7.79
CA LYS A 74 14.21 -6.28 7.10
C LYS A 74 12.75 -6.63 7.38
N VAL A 75 11.93 -6.66 6.31
CA VAL A 75 10.51 -7.04 6.34
C VAL A 75 10.31 -8.31 5.51
N SER A 76 9.47 -9.22 6.01
CA SER A 76 9.17 -10.49 5.32
C SER A 76 7.68 -10.81 5.40
N PHE A 77 7.11 -11.28 4.29
CA PHE A 77 5.74 -11.75 4.21
C PHE A 77 5.67 -13.13 3.55
N ASP A 78 4.98 -14.07 4.20
CA ASP A 78 4.61 -15.32 3.54
C ASP A 78 3.32 -15.11 2.76
N THR A 79 3.43 -15.13 1.44
CA THR A 79 2.31 -14.85 0.53
C THR A 79 1.24 -15.95 0.50
N LYS A 80 1.49 -17.11 1.12
CA LYS A 80 0.45 -18.11 1.40
C LYS A 80 -0.67 -17.56 2.30
N ASN A 81 -0.34 -16.54 3.11
CA ASN A 81 -1.29 -15.88 4.00
C ASN A 81 -2.00 -14.68 3.35
N LEU A 82 -1.80 -14.47 2.07
CA LEU A 82 -2.40 -13.37 1.31
C LEU A 82 -3.37 -13.91 0.26
N SER A 83 -4.48 -13.19 0.07
CA SER A 83 -5.41 -13.47 -1.03
C SER A 83 -4.88 -12.89 -2.34
N ASP A 84 -5.12 -13.58 -3.46
CA ASP A 84 -4.85 -13.00 -4.77
C ASP A 84 -5.63 -11.70 -4.95
N PRO A 85 -4.95 -10.56 -5.19
CA PRO A 85 -5.62 -9.27 -5.25
C PRO A 85 -6.44 -9.12 -6.52
N VAL A 86 -7.61 -8.48 -6.43
CA VAL A 86 -8.34 -8.03 -7.60
C VAL A 86 -7.61 -6.84 -8.20
N LEU A 87 -7.26 -6.90 -9.46
CA LEU A 87 -6.59 -5.81 -10.18
C LEU A 87 -7.53 -5.03 -11.08
N ILE A 88 -8.56 -5.71 -11.64
CA ILE A 88 -9.53 -5.11 -12.57
C ILE A 88 -10.92 -5.54 -12.15
N ARG A 89 -11.84 -4.60 -12.03
CA ARG A 89 -13.26 -4.88 -11.73
C ARG A 89 -14.02 -5.32 -12.98
N GLU A 90 -15.26 -5.77 -12.78
CA GLU A 90 -16.19 -6.18 -13.84
C GLU A 90 -16.52 -5.06 -14.84
N ASP A 91 -16.50 -3.81 -14.38
CA ASP A 91 -16.71 -2.62 -15.21
C ASP A 91 -15.44 -2.18 -15.98
N GLY A 92 -14.32 -2.90 -15.79
CA GLY A 92 -13.02 -2.59 -16.39
C GLY A 92 -12.19 -1.58 -15.60
N SER A 93 -12.70 -1.02 -14.48
CA SER A 93 -11.94 -0.09 -13.65
C SER A 93 -10.76 -0.80 -12.96
N LEU A 94 -9.62 -0.10 -12.92
CA LEU A 94 -8.41 -0.61 -12.31
C LEU A 94 -8.41 -0.35 -10.80
N LEU A 95 -7.95 -1.32 -10.03
CA LEU A 95 -7.76 -1.18 -8.60
C LEU A 95 -6.31 -0.85 -8.26
N TYR A 96 -6.11 -0.19 -7.13
CA TYR A 96 -4.90 0.44 -6.63
C TYR A 96 -3.58 -0.25 -6.99
N HIS A 97 -3.47 -1.56 -6.80
CA HIS A 97 -2.20 -2.27 -6.98
C HIS A 97 -1.66 -2.21 -8.41
N LEU A 98 -2.54 -2.28 -9.41
CA LEU A 98 -2.11 -2.33 -10.82
C LEU A 98 -1.66 -0.96 -11.34
N PRO A 99 -2.48 0.12 -11.29
CA PRO A 99 -2.06 1.42 -11.77
C PRO A 99 -0.84 1.95 -11.00
N SER A 100 -0.79 1.79 -9.66
CA SER A 100 0.38 2.24 -8.89
C SER A 100 1.68 1.64 -9.40
N VAL A 101 1.73 0.32 -9.63
CA VAL A 101 2.96 -0.32 -10.12
C VAL A 101 3.27 0.07 -11.58
N ILE A 102 2.24 0.23 -12.42
CA ILE A 102 2.45 0.66 -13.82
C ILE A 102 3.01 2.08 -13.87
N ASP A 103 2.45 3.00 -13.10
CA ASP A 103 2.92 4.38 -13.02
C ASP A 103 4.36 4.44 -12.49
N ASP A 104 4.67 3.70 -11.43
CA ASP A 104 6.02 3.60 -10.87
C ASP A 104 7.04 3.06 -11.90
N ILE A 105 6.64 2.10 -12.74
CA ILE A 105 7.49 1.57 -13.82
C ILE A 105 7.68 2.61 -14.92
N GLN A 106 6.62 3.28 -15.36
CA GLN A 106 6.66 4.25 -16.46
C GLN A 106 7.48 5.49 -16.11
N GLU A 107 7.34 5.95 -14.87
CA GLU A 107 8.07 7.12 -14.35
C GLU A 107 9.46 6.77 -13.82
N ASN A 108 9.87 5.50 -13.89
CA ASN A 108 11.16 5.01 -13.39
C ASN A 108 11.40 5.39 -11.91
N ILE A 109 10.38 5.22 -11.07
CA ILE A 109 10.45 5.54 -9.65
C ILE A 109 11.50 4.65 -8.97
N SER A 110 12.46 5.28 -8.32
CA SER A 110 13.56 4.60 -7.61
C SER A 110 13.22 4.27 -6.15
N HIS A 111 12.37 5.09 -5.51
CA HIS A 111 12.01 4.96 -4.09
C HIS A 111 10.52 5.17 -3.90
N ILE A 112 9.85 4.26 -3.20
CA ILE A 112 8.45 4.38 -2.79
C ILE A 112 8.39 4.66 -1.30
N ILE A 113 8.09 5.91 -0.94
CA ILE A 113 7.99 6.36 0.45
C ILE A 113 6.53 6.61 0.79
N ARG A 114 5.98 5.88 1.80
CA ARG A 114 4.55 5.92 2.11
C ARG A 114 4.25 5.52 3.55
N GLY A 115 2.99 5.60 3.97
CA GLY A 115 2.56 5.19 5.30
C GLY A 115 2.69 3.68 5.55
N GLU A 116 2.91 3.30 6.80
CA GLU A 116 3.10 1.90 7.22
C GLU A 116 1.88 0.99 7.04
N ASP A 117 0.68 1.55 6.85
CA ASP A 117 -0.53 0.82 6.46
C ASP A 117 -0.39 0.11 5.11
N HIS A 118 0.56 0.54 4.29
CA HIS A 118 0.86 -0.05 2.99
C HIS A 118 1.95 -1.14 3.03
N ILE A 119 2.50 -1.49 4.18
CA ILE A 119 3.57 -2.52 4.28
C ILE A 119 3.13 -3.84 3.64
N SER A 120 1.93 -4.33 3.94
CA SER A 120 1.43 -5.57 3.35
C SER A 120 1.25 -5.47 1.83
N ASN A 121 0.93 -4.26 1.31
CA ASN A 121 0.78 -4.02 -0.12
C ASN A 121 2.11 -4.19 -0.88
N THR A 122 3.23 -3.99 -0.22
CA THR A 122 4.56 -4.14 -0.83
C THR A 122 4.81 -5.57 -1.31
N ALA A 123 4.34 -6.58 -0.59
CA ALA A 123 4.45 -7.97 -1.02
C ALA A 123 3.69 -8.24 -2.34
N TYR A 124 2.53 -7.60 -2.54
CA TYR A 124 1.80 -7.65 -3.82
C TYR A 124 2.55 -6.91 -4.92
N HIS A 125 3.01 -5.68 -4.63
CA HIS A 125 3.69 -4.83 -5.61
C HIS A 125 4.98 -5.48 -6.11
N ILE A 126 5.80 -6.06 -5.23
CA ILE A 126 7.03 -6.77 -5.62
C ILE A 126 6.71 -7.87 -6.65
N GLN A 127 5.69 -8.68 -6.42
CA GLN A 127 5.31 -9.73 -7.37
C GLN A 127 4.73 -9.19 -8.68
N ILE A 128 4.09 -8.03 -8.65
CA ILE A 128 3.61 -7.38 -9.87
C ILE A 128 4.79 -6.80 -10.66
N PHE A 129 5.77 -6.13 -10.00
CA PHE A 129 7.03 -5.70 -10.64
C PHE A 129 7.75 -6.87 -11.30
N GLU A 130 7.91 -8.00 -10.59
CA GLU A 130 8.50 -9.23 -11.11
C GLU A 130 7.75 -9.74 -12.35
N ALA A 131 6.41 -9.71 -12.34
CA ALA A 131 5.59 -10.17 -13.46
C ALA A 131 5.71 -9.28 -14.71
N PHE A 132 6.07 -8.00 -14.54
CA PHE A 132 6.41 -7.08 -15.63
C PHE A 132 7.88 -7.19 -16.06
N GLY A 133 8.72 -7.91 -15.31
CA GLY A 133 10.16 -7.98 -15.55
C GLY A 133 10.87 -6.65 -15.30
N SER A 134 10.32 -5.82 -14.43
CA SER A 134 10.82 -4.48 -14.13
C SER A 134 11.67 -4.46 -12.88
N THR A 135 12.54 -3.46 -12.76
CA THR A 135 13.33 -3.22 -11.55
C THR A 135 12.40 -2.89 -10.39
N ILE A 136 12.63 -3.52 -9.25
CA ILE A 136 11.87 -3.26 -8.02
C ILE A 136 12.50 -2.04 -7.34
N PRO A 137 11.71 -0.97 -7.05
CA PRO A 137 12.21 0.20 -6.33
C PRO A 137 12.54 -0.12 -4.86
N GLU A 138 13.27 0.78 -4.21
CA GLU A 138 13.44 0.73 -2.76
C GLU A 138 12.17 1.20 -2.05
N PHE A 139 11.86 0.61 -0.89
CA PHE A 139 10.68 0.94 -0.12
C PHE A 139 11.05 1.58 1.21
N ALA A 140 10.22 2.53 1.64
CA ALA A 140 10.30 3.15 2.95
C ALA A 140 8.89 3.35 3.52
N HIS A 141 8.60 2.75 4.66
CA HIS A 141 7.30 2.85 5.32
C HIS A 141 7.42 3.65 6.61
N HIS A 142 6.99 4.93 6.57
CA HIS A 142 6.99 5.78 7.74
C HIS A 142 5.80 5.49 8.65
N PRO A 143 5.97 5.61 9.99
CA PRO A 143 4.88 5.46 10.93
C PRO A 143 3.86 6.60 10.81
N PHE A 144 2.69 6.39 11.39
CA PHE A 144 1.68 7.44 11.48
C PHE A 144 2.05 8.52 12.48
N LEU A 145 1.54 9.72 12.24
CA LEU A 145 1.48 10.75 13.27
C LEU A 145 0.24 10.54 14.14
N THR A 146 0.37 10.80 15.43
CA THR A 146 -0.71 10.71 16.40
C THR A 146 -0.93 12.05 17.08
N ASP A 147 -2.11 12.25 17.65
CA ASP A 147 -2.39 13.36 18.56
C ASP A 147 -1.73 13.15 19.93
N ASP A 148 -1.91 14.09 20.84
CA ASP A 148 -1.35 14.04 22.19
C ASP A 148 -1.86 12.86 23.01
N GLN A 149 -3.02 12.30 22.64
CA GLN A 149 -3.62 11.13 23.27
C GLN A 149 -3.14 9.81 22.64
N GLY A 150 -2.28 9.89 21.61
CA GLY A 150 -1.79 8.72 20.87
C GLY A 150 -2.78 8.17 19.84
N LYS A 151 -3.84 8.92 19.52
CA LYS A 151 -4.83 8.54 18.52
C LYS A 151 -4.41 9.05 17.14
N GLY A 152 -4.47 8.18 16.12
CA GLY A 152 -4.17 8.56 14.75
C GLY A 152 -5.11 9.65 14.22
N PHE A 153 -4.57 10.55 13.42
CA PHE A 153 -5.36 11.60 12.80
C PHE A 153 -6.40 10.99 11.86
N SER A 154 -7.68 11.32 12.09
CA SER A 154 -8.76 10.96 11.19
C SER A 154 -9.19 12.17 10.37
N LYS A 155 -9.66 11.94 9.14
CA LYS A 155 -10.21 12.99 8.25
C LYS A 155 -11.33 13.83 8.91
N ARG A 156 -11.91 13.36 10.02
CA ARG A 156 -12.97 14.05 10.77
C ARG A 156 -12.45 15.20 11.67
N LEU A 157 -11.15 15.24 11.92
CA LEU A 157 -10.50 16.27 12.73
C LEU A 157 -9.97 17.43 11.86
N GLY A 158 -10.66 17.87 10.85
CA GLY A 158 -10.38 18.92 9.85
C GLY A 158 -9.34 20.02 10.13
N SER A 159 -8.74 20.01 11.33
CA SER A 159 -7.82 21.02 11.85
C SER A 159 -6.34 20.80 11.55
N LEU A 160 -5.97 19.73 10.80
CA LEU A 160 -4.57 19.37 10.52
C LEU A 160 -4.30 19.12 9.03
N SER A 161 -5.04 19.77 8.14
CA SER A 161 -4.70 19.83 6.74
C SER A 161 -3.60 20.89 6.50
N ILE A 162 -2.83 20.71 5.44
CA ILE A 162 -1.86 21.74 5.02
C ILE A 162 -2.54 23.10 4.83
N ASP A 163 -3.78 23.10 4.30
CA ASP A 163 -4.58 24.32 4.15
C ASP A 163 -4.92 24.97 5.49
N SER A 164 -5.18 24.18 6.55
CA SER A 164 -5.44 24.78 7.87
C SER A 164 -4.20 25.49 8.42
N PHE A 165 -3.02 24.91 8.29
CA PHE A 165 -1.75 25.57 8.69
C PHE A 165 -1.52 26.85 7.91
N LYS A 166 -1.75 26.82 6.59
CA LYS A 166 -1.64 28.01 5.75
C LYS A 166 -2.61 29.10 6.19
N ASN A 167 -3.86 28.77 6.48
CA ASN A 167 -4.89 29.71 6.93
C ASN A 167 -4.61 30.26 8.34
N GLU A 168 -3.94 29.50 9.19
CA GLU A 168 -3.47 29.91 10.52
C GLU A 168 -2.18 30.74 10.46
N GLY A 169 -1.58 30.96 9.26
CA GLY A 169 -0.43 31.81 9.06
C GLY A 169 0.93 31.10 9.27
N PHE A 170 0.95 29.79 9.33
CA PHE A 170 2.22 29.06 9.40
C PHE A 170 2.98 29.16 8.08
N GLU A 171 4.27 29.47 8.16
CA GLU A 171 5.17 29.45 7.01
C GLU A 171 5.48 28.00 6.58
N ASN A 172 5.56 27.78 5.26
CA ASN A 172 5.86 26.45 4.70
C ASN A 172 7.18 25.89 5.28
N ILE A 173 8.18 26.75 5.45
CA ILE A 173 9.49 26.34 5.95
C ILE A 173 9.44 25.89 7.41
N ALA A 174 8.58 26.49 8.23
CA ALA A 174 8.37 26.09 9.62
C ALA A 174 7.76 24.68 9.70
N LEU A 175 6.75 24.41 8.87
CA LEU A 175 6.13 23.07 8.80
C LEU A 175 7.13 22.03 8.30
N LEU A 176 7.88 22.30 7.24
CA LEU A 176 8.90 21.39 6.73
C LEU A 176 10.01 21.14 7.76
N ASN A 177 10.45 22.19 8.46
CA ASN A 177 11.43 22.08 9.53
C ASN A 177 10.93 21.18 10.67
N TYR A 178 9.67 21.35 11.08
CA TYR A 178 9.07 20.50 12.10
C TYR A 178 8.96 19.04 11.65
N LEU A 179 8.51 18.78 10.41
CA LEU A 179 8.40 17.44 9.84
C LEU A 179 9.75 16.74 9.66
N LEU A 180 10.84 17.50 9.46
CA LEU A 180 12.19 16.94 9.39
C LEU A 180 12.63 16.28 10.70
N PHE A 181 12.23 16.85 11.83
CA PHE A 181 12.68 16.40 13.16
C PHE A 181 11.67 15.54 13.89
N ILE A 182 10.36 15.64 13.55
CA ILE A 182 9.31 14.85 14.21
C ILE A 182 9.58 13.35 14.04
N GLY A 183 9.50 12.61 15.13
CA GLY A 183 9.79 11.18 15.11
C GLY A 183 11.27 10.82 14.90
N SER A 184 12.18 11.79 14.99
CA SER A 184 13.62 11.55 15.00
C SER A 184 14.19 11.71 16.42
N SER A 185 15.40 11.20 16.65
CA SER A 185 16.15 11.44 17.88
C SER A 185 16.94 12.75 17.86
N LYS A 186 16.84 13.53 16.79
CA LYS A 186 17.55 14.79 16.61
C LYS A 186 16.82 15.92 17.33
N ASN A 187 17.56 16.87 17.90
CA ASN A 187 16.96 18.08 18.47
C ASN A 187 16.40 18.98 17.35
N ILE A 188 15.27 19.62 17.64
CA ILE A 188 14.66 20.58 16.71
C ILE A 188 15.58 21.81 16.65
N GLU A 189 16.08 22.12 15.47
CA GLU A 189 16.87 23.29 15.17
C GLU A 189 16.12 24.17 14.16
N PRO A 190 16.04 25.49 14.34
CA PRO A 190 15.37 26.36 13.37
C PRO A 190 16.20 26.47 12.08
N ILE A 191 15.67 25.90 11.00
CA ILE A 191 16.25 25.96 9.66
C ILE A 191 15.43 26.95 8.81
N LYS A 192 16.11 27.87 8.14
CA LYS A 192 15.48 29.02 7.48
C LYS A 192 15.32 28.88 5.96
N ASN A 193 15.89 27.83 5.37
CA ASN A 193 15.79 27.64 3.92
C ASN A 193 15.65 26.15 3.56
N LEU A 194 15.06 25.90 2.40
CA LEU A 194 14.76 24.56 1.92
C LEU A 194 16.02 23.72 1.65
N LYS A 195 17.09 24.36 1.18
CA LYS A 195 18.35 23.67 0.88
C LYS A 195 18.93 22.99 2.12
N ASP A 196 19.00 23.72 3.24
CA ASP A 196 19.53 23.17 4.49
C ASP A 196 18.62 22.05 5.05
N ILE A 197 17.30 22.11 4.81
CA ILE A 197 16.38 21.02 5.15
C ILE A 197 16.72 19.77 4.33
N ILE A 198 16.91 19.92 3.02
CA ILE A 198 17.26 18.82 2.11
C ILE A 198 18.61 18.21 2.52
N ASP A 199 19.63 19.05 2.78
CA ASP A 199 20.97 18.60 3.14
C ASP A 199 21.01 17.86 4.50
N LYS A 200 20.06 18.17 5.40
CA LYS A 200 19.93 17.50 6.72
C LYS A 200 18.99 16.29 6.72
N PHE A 201 18.23 16.10 5.65
CA PHE A 201 17.29 15.00 5.58
C PHE A 201 18.01 13.64 5.43
N GLU A 202 17.72 12.75 6.33
CA GLU A 202 18.21 11.38 6.32
C GLU A 202 17.04 10.41 6.57
N ILE A 203 16.65 9.63 5.58
CA ILE A 203 15.55 8.68 5.71
C ILE A 203 15.74 7.68 6.87
N LYS A 204 16.98 7.31 7.14
CA LYS A 204 17.33 6.39 8.24
C LYS A 204 17.18 7.02 9.63
N SER A 205 17.03 8.34 9.72
CA SER A 205 16.78 9.01 11.00
C SER A 205 15.31 8.97 11.44
N ILE A 206 14.41 8.55 10.55
CA ILE A 206 12.98 8.41 10.84
C ILE A 206 12.78 7.23 11.79
N SER A 207 12.09 7.49 12.91
CA SER A 207 11.77 6.46 13.91
C SER A 207 10.81 5.40 13.35
N ASN A 208 10.91 4.19 13.89
CA ASN A 208 9.94 3.12 13.62
C ASN A 208 8.61 3.29 14.37
N SER A 209 8.59 4.16 15.37
CA SER A 209 7.43 4.40 16.23
C SER A 209 6.67 5.65 15.79
N SER A 210 5.35 5.63 15.96
CA SER A 210 4.50 6.80 15.74
C SER A 210 4.98 7.99 16.57
N ALA A 211 4.99 9.17 15.96
CA ALA A 211 5.35 10.41 16.62
C ALA A 211 4.10 11.23 16.95
N LYS A 212 4.13 11.87 18.12
CA LYS A 212 3.07 12.80 18.50
C LYS A 212 3.28 14.13 17.79
N PHE A 213 2.23 14.58 17.13
CA PHE A 213 2.19 15.88 16.50
C PHE A 213 1.47 16.87 17.41
N SER A 214 2.13 17.96 17.79
CA SER A 214 1.52 19.08 18.51
C SER A 214 1.69 20.37 17.72
N LYS A 215 0.70 21.26 17.83
CA LYS A 215 0.79 22.64 17.29
C LYS A 215 1.43 23.62 18.27
N GLU A 216 1.60 23.20 19.54
CA GLU A 216 2.18 24.02 20.62
C GLU A 216 3.69 23.97 20.65
#